data_234b705c530a9cd545e679465d19b366
#
_entry.id   234b705c530a9cd545e679465d19b366
#
_cell.length_a   1.000
_cell.length_b   1.000
_cell.length_c   1.000
_cell.angle_alpha   90.00
_cell.angle_beta   90.00
_cell.angle_gamma   90.00
#
_symmetry.space_group_name_H-M   'P 1'
#
loop_
_entity.id
_entity.type
_entity.pdbx_description
1 polymer ?
#
loop_
_entity_poly.entity_id
_entity_poly.type
_entity_poly.pdbx_seq_one_letter_code
_entity_poly.pdbx_strand_id
1 'polypeptide(L)'
;MVLMQKHIIQESTLRNELVPNKNTRFQINPRIQFAVLKKAPEQPTTVCDLSVEIGSMDDDSPLYIKVRMRGVFVSVAQDASGALLEPAEFNKQAFPILFEATRAYISGMMLMGGLTPINLPPIDPNKINFQGN
;
A
#
# COMPACT_ATOMS: atom_id res chain seq x y z
N MET A 1 1.02 8.67 18.11
CA MET A 1 0.51 7.36 17.65
C MET A 1 -0.49 7.57 16.53
N VAL A 2 -0.41 6.76 15.48
CA VAL A 2 -1.28 6.84 14.32
C VAL A 2 -2.16 5.59 14.30
N LEU A 3 -3.46 5.79 14.14
CA LEU A 3 -4.43 4.70 14.06
C LEU A 3 -5.18 4.78 12.74
N MET A 4 -5.31 3.66 12.05
CA MET A 4 -6.12 3.59 10.84
C MET A 4 -7.57 3.33 11.23
N GLN A 5 -8.46 4.26 10.87
CA GLN A 5 -9.89 4.10 11.13
C GLN A 5 -10.56 3.18 10.13
N LYS A 6 -10.18 3.31 8.86
CA LYS A 6 -10.71 2.46 7.79
C LYS A 6 -9.77 2.48 6.59
N HIS A 7 -9.91 1.48 5.75
CA HIS A 7 -9.25 1.44 4.45
C HIS A 7 -10.29 1.10 3.37
N ILE A 8 -10.08 1.65 2.18
CA ILE A 8 -10.98 1.51 1.06
C ILE A 8 -10.17 1.20 -0.18
N ILE A 9 -10.58 0.19 -0.92
CA ILE A 9 -9.93 -0.13 -2.20
C ILE A 9 -10.43 0.84 -3.24
N GLN A 10 -9.51 1.61 -3.83
CA GLN A 10 -9.82 2.57 -4.88
C GLN A 10 -9.67 1.98 -6.27
N GLU A 11 -8.72 1.06 -6.44
CA GLU A 11 -8.46 0.41 -7.70
C GLU A 11 -7.90 -0.98 -7.43
N SER A 12 -8.34 -1.96 -8.20
CA SER A 12 -7.86 -3.33 -8.06
C SER A 12 -7.89 -3.99 -9.44
N THR A 13 -6.73 -4.41 -9.92
CA THR A 13 -6.57 -5.07 -11.21
C THR A 13 -5.70 -6.30 -11.04
N LEU A 14 -6.16 -7.42 -11.56
CA LEU A 14 -5.38 -8.64 -11.67
C LEU A 14 -5.51 -9.17 -13.08
N ARG A 15 -4.39 -9.27 -13.79
CA ARG A 15 -4.32 -9.98 -15.06
C ARG A 15 -3.36 -11.14 -14.88
N ASN A 16 -3.86 -12.35 -15.07
CA ASN A 16 -3.09 -13.56 -14.90
C ASN A 16 -3.07 -14.33 -16.22
N GLU A 17 -1.93 -14.33 -16.87
CA GLU A 17 -1.70 -15.09 -18.12
C GLU A 17 -0.72 -16.22 -17.91
N LEU A 18 -0.53 -16.65 -16.65
CA LEU A 18 0.31 -17.80 -16.34
C LEU A 18 -0.32 -19.07 -16.85
N VAL A 19 0.48 -19.88 -17.56
CA VAL A 19 0.01 -21.15 -18.10
C VAL A 19 0.16 -22.21 -17.01
N PRO A 20 -0.92 -22.96 -16.68
CA PRO A 20 -0.81 -24.06 -15.71
C PRO A 20 0.23 -25.09 -16.15
N ASN A 21 0.98 -25.62 -15.20
CA ASN A 21 2.01 -26.66 -15.41
C ASN A 21 3.24 -26.19 -16.19
N LYS A 22 3.38 -24.89 -16.39
CA LYS A 22 4.57 -24.31 -17.00
C LYS A 22 5.34 -23.52 -15.96
N ASN A 23 6.60 -23.89 -15.73
CA ASN A 23 7.46 -23.13 -14.83
C ASN A 23 7.87 -21.83 -15.50
N THR A 24 7.20 -20.75 -15.15
CA THR A 24 7.56 -19.42 -15.61
C THR A 24 8.29 -18.70 -14.48
N ARG A 25 9.52 -18.29 -14.73
CA ARG A 25 10.29 -17.47 -13.80
C ARG A 25 10.25 -16.04 -14.27
N PHE A 26 9.88 -15.15 -13.38
CA PHE A 26 9.92 -13.70 -13.63
C PHE A 26 10.25 -12.98 -12.33
N GLN A 27 10.91 -11.85 -12.47
CA GLN A 27 11.23 -11.04 -11.31
C GLN A 27 10.02 -10.24 -10.88
N ILE A 28 9.81 -10.22 -9.57
CA ILE A 28 8.77 -9.38 -8.97
C ILE A 28 9.46 -8.16 -8.41
N ASN A 29 9.26 -7.02 -9.09
CA ASN A 29 9.76 -5.74 -8.66
C ASN A 29 8.57 -4.83 -8.41
N PRO A 30 8.00 -4.85 -7.19
CA PRO A 30 6.84 -4.02 -6.90
C PRO A 30 7.22 -2.55 -6.96
N ARG A 31 6.39 -1.76 -7.63
CA ARG A 31 6.47 -0.31 -7.59
C ARG A 31 5.48 0.19 -6.56
N ILE A 32 5.97 0.95 -5.59
CA ILE A 32 5.19 1.38 -4.46
C ILE A 32 5.21 2.89 -4.37
N GLN A 33 4.03 3.49 -4.29
CA GLN A 33 3.87 4.92 -4.11
C GLN A 33 2.93 5.19 -2.94
N PHE A 34 3.32 6.11 -2.09
CA PHE A 34 2.52 6.52 -0.95
C PHE A 34 2.35 8.04 -1.01
N ALA A 35 1.10 8.49 -0.93
CA ALA A 35 0.78 9.92 -1.01
C ALA A 35 -0.19 10.31 0.09
N VAL A 36 0.05 11.45 0.71
CA VAL A 36 -0.89 12.08 1.62
C VAL A 36 -1.79 12.98 0.81
N LEU A 37 -3.08 12.68 0.75
CA LEU A 37 -4.04 13.38 -0.10
C LEU A 37 -4.63 14.60 0.57
N LYS A 38 -4.92 14.50 1.84
CA LYS A 38 -5.56 15.58 2.58
C LYS A 38 -5.12 15.57 4.03
N LYS A 39 -4.62 16.70 4.45
CA LYS A 39 -4.31 16.96 5.86
C LYS A 39 -4.92 18.31 6.22
N ALA A 40 -5.96 18.27 7.03
CA ALA A 40 -6.53 19.49 7.59
C ALA A 40 -5.68 19.91 8.79
N PRO A 41 -5.15 21.15 8.84
CA PRO A 41 -4.25 21.55 9.92
C PRO A 41 -4.87 21.46 11.32
N GLU A 42 -6.20 21.56 11.39
CA GLU A 42 -6.93 21.60 12.66
C GLU A 42 -7.60 20.27 13.00
N GLN A 43 -7.51 19.27 12.10
CA GLN A 43 -8.13 17.98 12.34
C GLN A 43 -7.08 16.89 12.40
N PRO A 44 -7.22 15.94 13.32
CA PRO A 44 -6.28 14.84 13.43
C PRO A 44 -6.41 13.81 12.31
N THR A 45 -7.36 13.99 11.40
CA THR A 45 -7.65 13.02 10.33
C THR A 45 -6.81 13.30 9.10
N THR A 46 -6.17 12.27 8.60
CA THR A 46 -5.34 12.34 7.38
C THR A 46 -5.75 11.22 6.43
N VAL A 47 -5.87 11.54 5.16
CA VAL A 47 -6.20 10.56 4.10
C VAL A 47 -4.95 10.30 3.28
N CYS A 48 -4.60 9.02 3.15
CA CYS A 48 -3.43 8.57 2.39
C CYS A 48 -3.83 7.56 1.33
N ASP A 49 -3.12 7.56 0.21
CA ASP A 49 -3.22 6.52 -0.81
C ASP A 49 -1.91 5.76 -0.91
N LEU A 50 -2.02 4.44 -0.97
CA LEU A 50 -0.91 3.55 -1.24
C LEU A 50 -1.20 2.81 -2.54
N SER A 51 -0.27 2.89 -3.48
CA SER A 51 -0.35 2.18 -4.75
C SER A 51 0.76 1.14 -4.82
N VAL A 52 0.38 -0.10 -5.13
CA VAL A 52 1.32 -1.19 -5.35
C VAL A 52 1.05 -1.75 -6.74
N GLU A 53 2.09 -1.80 -7.56
CA GLU A 53 1.99 -2.31 -8.92
C GLU A 53 3.08 -3.36 -9.16
N ILE A 54 2.68 -4.53 -9.64
CA ILE A 54 3.56 -5.65 -9.97
C ILE A 54 3.37 -5.96 -11.45
N GLY A 55 4.47 -6.03 -12.19
CA GLY A 55 4.41 -6.20 -13.64
C GLY A 55 4.09 -4.92 -14.37
N SER A 56 3.74 -5.01 -15.64
CA SER A 56 3.39 -3.86 -16.47
C SER A 56 2.26 -4.21 -17.43
N MET A 57 1.34 -3.27 -17.61
CA MET A 57 0.28 -3.42 -18.61
C MET A 57 0.82 -3.47 -20.03
N ASP A 58 1.92 -2.77 -20.28
CA ASP A 58 2.49 -2.61 -21.61
C ASP A 58 3.53 -3.68 -21.95
N ASP A 59 3.95 -4.48 -20.97
CA ASP A 59 4.90 -5.57 -21.16
C ASP A 59 4.18 -6.89 -21.31
N ASP A 60 4.88 -7.87 -21.89
CA ASP A 60 4.41 -9.26 -21.92
C ASP A 60 4.55 -9.94 -20.56
N SER A 61 4.38 -9.19 -19.48
CA SER A 61 4.39 -9.76 -18.13
C SER A 61 3.26 -10.75 -17.96
N PRO A 62 3.55 -12.00 -17.57
CA PRO A 62 2.50 -13.02 -17.42
C PRO A 62 1.58 -12.71 -16.23
N LEU A 63 2.01 -11.85 -15.33
CA LEU A 63 1.24 -11.43 -14.16
C LEU A 63 1.31 -9.92 -14.03
N TYR A 64 0.14 -9.31 -13.93
CA TYR A 64 0.02 -7.88 -13.65
C TYR A 64 -0.96 -7.68 -12.51
N ILE A 65 -0.51 -6.97 -11.48
CA ILE A 65 -1.33 -6.63 -10.33
C ILE A 65 -1.17 -5.14 -10.06
N LYS A 66 -2.28 -4.45 -9.89
CA LYS A 66 -2.29 -3.08 -9.43
C LYS A 66 -3.37 -2.90 -8.38
N VAL A 67 -2.99 -2.42 -7.22
CA VAL A 67 -3.92 -2.11 -6.13
C VAL A 67 -3.61 -0.72 -5.62
N ARG A 68 -4.66 0.09 -5.52
CA ARG A 68 -4.58 1.38 -4.85
C ARG A 68 -5.51 1.34 -3.65
N MET A 69 -4.94 1.51 -2.48
CA MET A 69 -5.65 1.42 -1.20
C MET A 69 -5.63 2.80 -0.54
N ARG A 70 -6.80 3.27 -0.17
CA ARG A 70 -6.93 4.51 0.58
C ARG A 70 -7.11 4.21 2.05
N GLY A 71 -6.32 4.86 2.89
CA GLY A 71 -6.44 4.76 4.34
C GLY A 71 -6.85 6.09 4.95
N VAL A 72 -7.74 6.02 5.92
CA VAL A 72 -8.12 7.16 6.74
C VAL A 72 -7.50 6.96 8.12
N PHE A 73 -6.61 7.87 8.50
CA PHE A 73 -5.83 7.77 9.73
C PHE A 73 -6.19 8.88 10.70
N VAL A 74 -6.09 8.56 11.97
CA VAL A 74 -6.20 9.54 13.05
C VAL A 74 -4.87 9.58 13.79
N SER A 75 -4.35 10.78 13.98
CA SER A 75 -3.19 11.02 14.83
C SER A 75 -3.68 11.29 16.25
N VAL A 76 -3.16 10.52 17.19
CA VAL A 76 -3.45 10.72 18.60
C VAL A 76 -2.30 11.49 19.23
N ALA A 77 -2.60 12.54 20.01
CA ALA A 77 -1.59 13.32 20.70
C ALA A 77 -0.72 12.40 21.58
N GLN A 78 0.61 12.60 21.51
CA GLN A 78 1.55 11.76 22.24
C GLN A 78 1.78 12.19 23.67
N ASP A 79 1.45 13.46 23.99
CA ASP A 79 1.70 14.02 25.32
C ASP A 79 0.59 14.99 25.74
N ALA A 80 0.74 15.56 26.92
CA ALA A 80 -0.23 16.49 27.49
C ALA A 80 -0.28 17.83 26.74
N SER A 81 0.68 18.12 25.88
CA SER A 81 0.68 19.35 25.06
C SER A 81 -0.32 19.29 23.93
N GLY A 82 -0.81 18.11 23.57
CA GLY A 82 -1.69 17.91 22.43
C GLY A 82 -1.01 18.00 21.07
N ALA A 83 0.31 17.94 21.04
CA ALA A 83 1.07 18.02 19.80
C ALA A 83 0.83 16.80 18.93
N LEU A 84 0.53 17.02 17.65
CA LEU A 84 0.40 15.96 16.66
C LEU A 84 1.77 15.64 16.06
N LEU A 85 1.86 14.48 15.41
CA LEU A 85 3.11 14.04 14.79
C LEU A 85 3.53 14.97 13.64
N GLU A 86 4.83 15.14 13.51
CA GLU A 86 5.41 15.76 12.32
C GLU A 86 5.11 14.90 11.09
N PRO A 87 5.02 15.51 9.88
CA PRO A 87 4.67 14.76 8.67
C PRO A 87 5.57 13.56 8.40
N ALA A 88 6.87 13.68 8.61
CA ALA A 88 7.80 12.56 8.39
C ALA A 88 7.54 11.41 9.35
N GLU A 89 7.26 11.71 10.60
CA GLU A 89 6.96 10.69 11.61
C GLU A 89 5.59 10.06 11.36
N PHE A 90 4.62 10.86 10.94
CA PHE A 90 3.31 10.35 10.53
C PHE A 90 3.46 9.30 9.41
N ASN A 91 4.22 9.62 8.38
CA ASN A 91 4.42 8.73 7.24
C ASN A 91 5.08 7.41 7.66
N LYS A 92 6.06 7.49 8.57
CA LYS A 92 6.74 6.29 9.08
C LYS A 92 5.79 5.37 9.84
N GLN A 93 4.80 5.91 10.52
CA GLN A 93 3.83 5.11 11.27
C GLN A 93 2.67 4.65 10.39
N ALA A 94 2.18 5.49 9.50
CA ALA A 94 1.02 5.20 8.68
C ALA A 94 1.32 4.20 7.56
N PHE A 95 2.48 4.32 6.92
CA PHE A 95 2.83 3.48 5.78
C PHE A 95 2.79 1.99 6.12
N PRO A 96 3.45 1.49 7.18
CA PRO A 96 3.42 0.06 7.48
C PRO A 96 2.01 -0.48 7.72
N ILE A 97 1.15 0.31 8.35
CA ILE A 97 -0.22 -0.10 8.63
C ILE A 97 -0.99 -0.31 7.33
N LEU A 98 -0.92 0.68 6.42
CA LEU A 98 -1.63 0.61 5.15
C LEU A 98 -1.00 -0.45 4.23
N PHE A 99 0.31 -0.60 4.28
CA PHE A 99 1.02 -1.61 3.49
C PHE A 99 0.62 -3.03 3.90
N GLU A 100 0.46 -3.30 5.19
CA GLU A 100 0.02 -4.62 5.65
C GLU A 100 -1.40 -4.94 5.17
N ALA A 101 -2.31 -3.97 5.21
CA ALA A 101 -3.66 -4.16 4.68
C ALA A 101 -3.62 -4.43 3.17
N THR A 102 -2.75 -3.73 2.43
CA THR A 102 -2.59 -3.91 1.00
C THR A 102 -1.99 -5.28 0.66
N ARG A 103 -0.99 -5.73 1.42
CA ARG A 103 -0.40 -7.06 1.25
C ARG A 103 -1.44 -8.16 1.44
N ALA A 104 -2.23 -8.05 2.49
CA ALA A 104 -3.28 -9.04 2.76
C ALA A 104 -4.31 -9.08 1.62
N TYR A 105 -4.68 -7.92 1.10
CA TYR A 105 -5.61 -7.85 -0.03
C TYR A 105 -5.03 -8.49 -1.28
N ILE A 106 -3.78 -8.20 -1.61
CA ILE A 106 -3.12 -8.78 -2.78
C ILE A 106 -3.04 -10.30 -2.66
N SER A 107 -2.67 -10.81 -1.48
CA SER A 107 -2.61 -12.26 -1.24
C SER A 107 -3.97 -12.91 -1.43
N GLY A 108 -5.03 -12.30 -0.91
CA GLY A 108 -6.39 -12.80 -1.09
C GLY A 108 -6.84 -12.80 -2.55
N MET A 109 -6.52 -11.72 -3.27
CA MET A 109 -6.85 -11.59 -4.69
C MET A 109 -6.14 -12.68 -5.52
N MET A 110 -4.87 -12.95 -5.21
CA MET A 110 -4.11 -13.99 -5.90
C MET A 110 -4.70 -15.37 -5.63
N LEU A 111 -5.05 -15.67 -4.38
CA LEU A 111 -5.69 -16.93 -4.03
C LEU A 111 -7.01 -17.11 -4.77
N MET A 112 -7.82 -16.07 -4.84
CA MET A 112 -9.10 -16.11 -5.56
C MET A 112 -8.89 -16.30 -7.07
N GLY A 113 -7.77 -15.80 -7.58
CA GLY A 113 -7.38 -15.98 -8.98
C GLY A 113 -6.70 -17.32 -9.27
N GLY A 114 -6.62 -18.23 -8.31
CA GLY A 114 -6.01 -19.53 -8.50
C GLY A 114 -4.49 -19.54 -8.44
N LEU A 115 -3.89 -18.49 -7.89
CA LEU A 115 -2.44 -18.34 -7.81
C LEU A 115 -1.94 -18.62 -6.40
N THR A 116 -0.68 -19.07 -6.32
CA THR A 116 0.03 -19.08 -5.03
C THR A 116 0.36 -17.64 -4.66
N PRO A 117 0.02 -17.18 -3.46
CA PRO A 117 0.29 -15.81 -3.07
C PRO A 117 1.78 -15.48 -3.11
N ILE A 118 2.08 -14.30 -3.66
CA ILE A 118 3.43 -13.75 -3.61
C ILE A 118 3.64 -13.15 -2.23
N ASN A 119 4.73 -13.54 -1.60
CA ASN A 119 5.11 -12.96 -0.33
C ASN A 119 5.86 -11.66 -0.58
N LEU A 120 5.16 -10.54 -0.51
CA LEU A 120 5.80 -9.23 -0.58
C LEU A 120 6.59 -9.00 0.70
N PRO A 121 7.90 -8.74 0.61
CA PRO A 121 8.69 -8.52 1.82
C PRO A 121 8.27 -7.22 2.52
N PRO A 122 8.49 -7.13 3.84
CA PRO A 122 8.33 -5.85 4.53
C PRO A 122 9.26 -4.82 3.90
N ILE A 123 8.73 -3.61 3.70
CA ILE A 123 9.48 -2.53 3.09
C ILE A 123 9.85 -1.52 4.16
N ASP A 124 11.13 -1.14 4.19
CA ASP A 124 11.61 -0.12 5.09
C ASP A 124 11.00 1.23 4.69
N PRO A 125 10.22 1.88 5.57
CA PRO A 125 9.63 3.18 5.27
C PRO A 125 10.68 4.25 4.91
N ASN A 126 11.90 4.11 5.37
CA ASN A 126 12.97 5.06 5.07
C ASN A 126 13.45 4.99 3.62
N LYS A 127 13.12 3.91 2.92
CA LYS A 127 13.52 3.70 1.52
C LYS A 127 12.43 4.07 0.53
N ILE A 128 11.31 4.60 1.00
CA ILE A 128 10.16 4.97 0.16
C ILE A 128 10.15 6.48 -0.03
N ASN A 129 9.95 6.90 -1.27
CA ASN A 129 9.72 8.30 -1.56
C ASN A 129 8.26 8.63 -1.24
N PHE A 130 8.05 9.33 -0.14
CA PHE A 130 6.71 9.78 0.21
C PHE A 130 6.37 11.05 -0.57
N GLN A 131 5.25 10.99 -1.29
CA GLN A 131 4.69 12.16 -1.93
C GLN A 131 3.67 12.77 -0.98
N GLY A 132 3.87 14.02 -0.60
CA GLY A 132 3.00 14.70 0.34
C GLY A 132 2.62 16.09 -0.14
N ASN A 133 1.46 16.55 0.30
CA ASN A 133 1.03 17.92 0.12
C ASN A 133 1.47 18.78 1.31
#